data_641e53392b9bf734ee22c19da880938d
#
_entry.id   641e53392b9bf734ee22c19da880938d
#
_cell.length_a   1.000
_cell.length_b   1.000
_cell.length_c   1.000
_cell.angle_alpha   90.00
_cell.angle_beta   90.00
_cell.angle_gamma   90.00
#
_symmetry.space_group_name_H-M   'P 1'
#
loop_
_entity.id
_entity.type
_entity.pdbx_description
1 polymer ?
#
loop_
_entity_poly.entity_id
_entity_poly.type
_entity_poly.pdbx_seq_one_letter_code
_entity_poly.pdbx_strand_id
1 'polypeptide(L)'
;MTVTIRPAHEGDLPALLGLYAELHPSDPAPDPHTALETWRAIETQAGRTVLVAESRGLVVGTVDCTTLPNLTRGTRPFMLVENVVVLAAHRRSGVGRALLEAAHTLARQTRCYKMQLLSRSSRKAAHAFYESLGFRTIAQGYRLYLD
;
A
#
# COMPACT_ATOMS: atom_id res chain seq x y z
N MET A 1 -10.22 6.61 17.07
CA MET A 1 -10.59 5.28 16.50
C MET A 1 -9.40 4.36 16.60
N THR A 2 -9.62 3.18 17.15
CA THR A 2 -8.57 2.17 17.28
C THR A 2 -8.60 1.25 16.06
N VAL A 3 -7.47 1.11 15.40
CA VAL A 3 -7.32 0.16 14.30
C VAL A 3 -6.19 -0.81 14.63
N THR A 4 -6.33 -2.04 14.14
CA THR A 4 -5.29 -3.05 14.18
C THR A 4 -4.71 -3.18 12.78
N ILE A 5 -3.38 -3.08 12.68
CA ILE A 5 -2.69 -3.29 11.41
C ILE A 5 -2.13 -4.70 11.42
N ARG A 6 -2.44 -5.46 10.38
CA ARG A 6 -1.98 -6.84 10.23
C ARG A 6 -1.76 -7.19 8.75
N PRO A 7 -0.98 -8.24 8.46
CA PRO A 7 -0.93 -8.75 7.10
C PRO A 7 -2.31 -9.24 6.64
N ALA A 8 -2.60 -9.02 5.38
CA ALA A 8 -3.82 -9.52 4.76
C ALA A 8 -3.74 -11.03 4.56
N HIS A 9 -4.89 -11.67 4.54
CA HIS A 9 -5.02 -13.08 4.19
C HIS A 9 -6.12 -13.26 3.13
N GLU A 10 -6.28 -14.46 2.61
CA GLU A 10 -7.21 -14.74 1.52
C GLU A 10 -8.65 -14.29 1.83
N GLY A 11 -9.08 -14.42 3.08
CA GLY A 11 -10.41 -13.98 3.51
C GLY A 11 -10.64 -12.47 3.40
N ASP A 12 -9.57 -11.67 3.29
CA ASP A 12 -9.68 -10.23 3.11
C ASP A 12 -9.89 -9.81 1.65
N LEU A 13 -9.80 -10.75 0.71
CA LEU A 13 -9.85 -10.42 -0.71
C LEU A 13 -11.09 -9.61 -1.12
N PRO A 14 -12.32 -9.95 -0.69
CA PRO A 14 -13.48 -9.11 -1.03
C PRO A 14 -13.35 -7.67 -0.53
N ALA A 15 -12.84 -7.48 0.69
CA ALA A 15 -12.62 -6.14 1.25
C ALA A 15 -11.55 -5.37 0.49
N LEU A 16 -10.45 -6.04 0.11
CA LEU A 16 -9.39 -5.43 -0.70
C LEU A 16 -9.92 -4.97 -2.06
N LEU A 17 -10.72 -5.81 -2.72
CA LEU A 17 -11.31 -5.44 -4.01
C LEU A 17 -12.23 -4.22 -3.88
N GLY A 18 -12.98 -4.12 -2.79
CA GLY A 18 -13.79 -2.95 -2.50
C GLY A 18 -12.97 -1.68 -2.30
N LEU A 19 -11.85 -1.79 -1.60
CA LEU A 19 -10.91 -0.67 -1.41
C LEU A 19 -10.30 -0.22 -2.74
N TYR A 20 -9.87 -1.16 -3.56
CA TYR A 20 -9.26 -0.84 -4.85
C TYR A 20 -10.28 -0.25 -5.83
N ALA A 21 -11.55 -0.62 -5.72
CA ALA A 21 -12.62 0.00 -6.50
C ALA A 21 -12.80 1.49 -6.14
N GLU A 22 -12.60 1.86 -4.88
CA GLU A 22 -12.59 3.28 -4.49
C GLU A 22 -11.33 4.00 -5.01
N LEU A 23 -10.20 3.33 -5.03
CA LEU A 23 -8.94 3.92 -5.53
C LEU A 23 -8.97 4.12 -7.04
N HIS A 24 -9.54 3.18 -7.78
CA HIS A 24 -9.64 3.19 -9.24
C HIS A 24 -11.07 2.91 -9.68
N PRO A 25 -11.99 3.88 -9.52
CA PRO A 25 -13.41 3.65 -9.79
C PRO A 25 -13.76 3.34 -11.24
N SER A 26 -12.85 3.66 -12.18
CA SER A 26 -13.05 3.37 -13.60
C SER A 26 -12.62 1.96 -14.00
N ASP A 27 -11.90 1.25 -13.14
CA ASP A 27 -11.46 -0.11 -13.45
C ASP A 27 -12.64 -1.08 -13.37
N PRO A 28 -12.76 -2.02 -14.32
CA PRO A 28 -13.76 -3.07 -14.20
C PRO A 28 -13.43 -3.99 -13.02
N ALA A 29 -14.46 -4.52 -12.37
CA ALA A 29 -14.28 -5.49 -11.31
C ALA A 29 -13.61 -6.76 -11.89
N PRO A 30 -12.57 -7.29 -11.24
CA PRO A 30 -11.93 -8.50 -11.74
C PRO A 30 -12.86 -9.73 -11.59
N ASP A 31 -12.67 -10.69 -12.47
CA ASP A 31 -13.30 -11.99 -12.32
C ASP A 31 -12.85 -12.61 -10.98
N PRO A 32 -13.79 -13.17 -10.18
CA PRO A 32 -13.43 -13.70 -8.86
C PRO A 32 -12.36 -14.79 -8.87
N HIS A 33 -12.38 -15.68 -9.85
CA HIS A 33 -11.37 -16.73 -9.97
C HIS A 33 -9.99 -16.13 -10.26
N THR A 34 -9.92 -15.22 -11.21
CA THR A 34 -8.68 -14.53 -11.57
C THR A 34 -8.14 -13.72 -10.38
N ALA A 35 -9.02 -13.04 -9.64
CA ALA A 35 -8.63 -12.29 -8.45
C ALA A 35 -8.01 -13.21 -7.40
N LEU A 36 -8.59 -14.39 -7.18
CA LEU A 36 -8.06 -15.36 -6.21
C LEU A 36 -6.69 -15.90 -6.64
N GLU A 37 -6.53 -16.25 -7.90
CA GLU A 37 -5.23 -16.68 -8.42
C GLU A 37 -4.17 -15.60 -8.27
N THR A 38 -4.53 -14.36 -8.57
CA THR A 38 -3.63 -13.22 -8.42
C THR A 38 -3.27 -12.98 -6.96
N TRP A 39 -4.25 -13.09 -6.05
CA TRP A 39 -3.98 -12.98 -4.62
C TRP A 39 -2.97 -14.02 -4.15
N ARG A 40 -3.13 -15.26 -4.60
CA ARG A 40 -2.19 -16.34 -4.23
C ARG A 40 -0.78 -16.08 -4.75
N ALA A 41 -0.65 -15.48 -5.94
CA ALA A 41 0.65 -15.05 -6.45
C ALA A 41 1.25 -13.92 -5.60
N ILE A 42 0.44 -12.96 -5.17
CA ILE A 42 0.89 -11.87 -4.28
C ILE A 42 1.34 -12.42 -2.94
N GLU A 43 0.54 -13.30 -2.34
CA GLU A 43 0.79 -13.87 -1.02
C GLU A 43 2.10 -14.66 -0.97
N THR A 44 2.47 -15.29 -2.07
CA THR A 44 3.69 -16.11 -2.16
C THR A 44 4.89 -15.35 -2.71
N GLN A 45 4.73 -14.10 -3.10
CA GLN A 45 5.84 -13.30 -3.62
C GLN A 45 6.79 -12.90 -2.50
N ALA A 46 8.06 -13.27 -2.63
CA ALA A 46 9.08 -12.94 -1.65
C ALA A 46 9.21 -11.41 -1.49
N GLY A 47 9.27 -10.95 -0.25
CA GLY A 47 9.45 -9.53 0.07
C GLY A 47 8.18 -8.70 0.03
N ARG A 48 7.05 -9.26 -0.38
CA ARG A 48 5.78 -8.52 -0.50
C ARG A 48 4.88 -8.80 0.68
N THR A 49 4.35 -7.74 1.27
CA THR A 49 3.38 -7.79 2.37
C THR A 49 2.28 -6.79 2.10
N VAL A 50 1.06 -7.27 1.97
CA VAL A 50 -0.12 -6.42 1.92
C VAL A 50 -0.60 -6.27 3.36
N LEU A 51 -0.60 -5.04 3.87
CA LEU A 51 -1.11 -4.72 5.21
C LEU A 51 -2.54 -4.22 5.11
N VAL A 52 -3.36 -4.62 6.06
CA VAL A 52 -4.73 -4.10 6.19
C VAL A 52 -4.92 -3.47 7.56
N ALA A 53 -5.77 -2.46 7.60
CA ALA A 53 -6.23 -1.83 8.82
C ALA A 53 -7.63 -2.35 9.13
N GLU A 54 -7.79 -2.95 10.30
CA GLU A 54 -9.05 -3.50 10.76
C GLU A 54 -9.60 -2.67 11.90
N SER A 55 -10.86 -2.27 11.78
CA SER A 55 -11.60 -1.52 12.79
C SER A 55 -12.93 -2.21 13.03
N ARG A 56 -13.17 -2.63 14.26
CA ARG A 56 -14.44 -3.30 14.65
C ARG A 56 -14.78 -4.49 13.75
N GLY A 57 -13.76 -5.29 13.39
CA GLY A 57 -13.95 -6.46 12.55
C GLY A 57 -14.03 -6.18 11.05
N LEU A 58 -13.92 -4.93 10.63
CA LEU A 58 -13.99 -4.54 9.22
C LEU A 58 -12.63 -4.05 8.73
N VAL A 59 -12.24 -4.47 7.53
CA VAL A 59 -11.06 -3.94 6.85
C VAL A 59 -11.42 -2.59 6.25
N VAL A 60 -10.77 -1.53 6.71
CA VAL A 60 -11.09 -0.15 6.35
C VAL A 60 -9.97 0.57 5.58
N GLY A 61 -8.83 -0.08 5.41
CA GLY A 61 -7.71 0.49 4.66
C GLY A 61 -6.66 -0.56 4.35
N THR A 62 -5.77 -0.23 3.42
CA THR A 62 -4.69 -1.14 3.01
C THR A 62 -3.49 -0.37 2.48
N VAL A 63 -2.33 -0.99 2.53
CA VAL A 63 -1.10 -0.58 1.85
C VAL A 63 -0.36 -1.83 1.37
N ASP A 64 0.18 -1.77 0.17
CA ASP A 64 0.93 -2.87 -0.45
C ASP A 64 2.41 -2.52 -0.40
N CYS A 65 3.21 -3.32 0.28
CA CYS A 65 4.62 -3.08 0.52
C CYS A 65 5.45 -4.20 -0.12
N THR A 66 6.46 -3.82 -0.92
CA THR A 66 7.39 -4.79 -1.48
C THR A 66 8.82 -4.36 -1.15
N THR A 67 9.53 -5.22 -0.43
CA THR A 67 10.96 -5.06 -0.16
C THR A 67 11.74 -5.70 -1.32
N LEU A 68 12.55 -4.91 -1.99
CA LEU A 68 13.28 -5.33 -3.17
C LEU A 68 14.79 -5.37 -2.89
N PRO A 69 15.47 -6.49 -3.20
CA PRO A 69 16.93 -6.57 -3.13
C PRO A 69 17.57 -5.50 -4.04
N ASN A 70 18.74 -5.04 -3.67
CA ASN A 70 19.39 -3.94 -4.37
C ASN A 70 20.91 -4.07 -4.25
N LEU A 71 21.64 -3.83 -5.33
CA LEU A 71 23.09 -3.92 -5.33
C LEU A 71 23.80 -2.62 -4.92
N THR A 72 23.12 -1.49 -5.03
CA THR A 72 23.68 -0.20 -4.61
C THR A 72 23.48 0.01 -3.11
N ARG A 73 24.02 1.10 -2.58
CA ARG A 73 23.85 1.49 -1.17
C ARG A 73 24.29 0.39 -0.19
N GLY A 74 25.41 -0.28 -0.49
CA GLY A 74 25.95 -1.35 0.34
C GLY A 74 25.06 -2.59 0.36
N THR A 75 24.37 -2.86 -0.74
CA THR A 75 23.42 -3.96 -0.93
C THR A 75 22.19 -3.88 -0.02
N ARG A 76 21.86 -2.70 0.48
CA ARG A 76 20.63 -2.52 1.26
C ARG A 76 19.41 -2.54 0.35
N PRO A 77 18.34 -3.23 0.75
CA PRO A 77 17.10 -3.24 -0.02
C PRO A 77 16.38 -1.90 0.05
N PHE A 78 15.35 -1.75 -0.74
CA PHE A 78 14.41 -0.64 -0.64
C PHE A 78 12.98 -1.14 -0.68
N MET A 79 12.06 -0.33 -0.18
CA MET A 79 10.63 -0.68 -0.15
C MET A 79 9.87 0.15 -1.18
N LEU A 80 9.12 -0.53 -2.02
CA LEU A 80 8.11 0.08 -2.89
C LEU A 80 6.76 0.01 -2.20
N VAL A 81 6.07 1.15 -2.12
CA VAL A 81 4.75 1.27 -1.49
C VAL A 81 3.74 1.58 -2.59
N GLU A 82 2.70 0.76 -2.67
CA GLU A 82 1.66 0.88 -3.70
C GLU A 82 0.26 0.75 -3.09
N ASN A 83 -0.74 1.21 -3.83
CA ASN A 83 -2.14 0.98 -3.53
C ASN A 83 -2.54 1.39 -2.11
N VAL A 84 -2.14 2.59 -1.68
CA VAL A 84 -2.55 3.13 -0.39
C VAL A 84 -3.98 3.65 -0.51
N VAL A 85 -4.89 3.07 0.24
CA VAL A 85 -6.29 3.49 0.22
C VAL A 85 -6.95 3.27 1.57
N VAL A 86 -7.78 4.22 1.97
CA VAL A 86 -8.64 4.15 3.16
C VAL A 86 -10.06 4.42 2.71
N LEU A 87 -11.02 3.64 3.20
CA LEU A 87 -12.44 3.86 2.91
C LEU A 87 -12.83 5.31 3.22
N ALA A 88 -13.63 5.91 2.35
CA ALA A 88 -14.01 7.32 2.46
C ALA A 88 -14.57 7.68 3.84
N ALA A 89 -15.42 6.80 4.42
CA ALA A 89 -16.01 7.02 5.73
C ALA A 89 -15.01 6.98 6.89
N HIS A 90 -13.81 6.47 6.65
CA HIS A 90 -12.77 6.31 7.67
C HIS A 90 -11.55 7.21 7.44
N ARG A 91 -11.61 8.11 6.47
CA ARG A 91 -10.54 9.06 6.21
C ARG A 91 -10.46 10.11 7.32
N ARG A 92 -9.26 10.71 7.50
CA ARG A 92 -8.98 11.73 8.52
C ARG A 92 -9.15 11.21 9.95
N SER A 93 -9.07 9.90 10.16
CA SER A 93 -9.19 9.27 11.48
C SER A 93 -7.89 8.59 11.93
N GLY A 94 -6.78 8.79 11.20
CA GLY A 94 -5.49 8.22 11.53
C GLY A 94 -5.24 6.82 10.95
N VAL A 95 -6.15 6.28 10.15
CA VAL A 95 -5.98 4.94 9.55
C VAL A 95 -4.81 4.92 8.58
N GLY A 96 -4.74 5.88 7.67
CA GLY A 96 -3.64 5.96 6.70
C GLY A 96 -2.30 6.14 7.38
N ARG A 97 -2.24 6.96 8.43
CA ARG A 97 -1.02 7.15 9.22
C ARG A 97 -0.58 5.84 9.86
N ALA A 98 -1.50 5.11 10.49
CA ALA A 98 -1.21 3.83 11.12
C ALA A 98 -0.68 2.80 10.11
N LEU A 99 -1.27 2.75 8.91
CA LEU A 99 -0.80 1.87 7.84
C LEU A 99 0.62 2.22 7.41
N LEU A 100 0.92 3.49 7.16
CA LEU A 100 2.26 3.90 6.72
C LEU A 100 3.29 3.81 7.83
N GLU A 101 2.92 4.00 9.09
CA GLU A 101 3.81 3.75 10.21
C GLU A 101 4.16 2.28 10.33
N ALA A 102 3.20 1.38 10.11
CA ALA A 102 3.46 -0.06 10.08
C ALA A 102 4.37 -0.44 8.91
N ALA A 103 4.15 0.13 7.74
CA ALA A 103 5.02 -0.06 6.57
C ALA A 103 6.45 0.44 6.86
N HIS A 104 6.57 1.59 7.51
CA HIS A 104 7.87 2.16 7.91
C HIS A 104 8.60 1.23 8.89
N THR A 105 7.89 0.70 9.87
CA THR A 105 8.46 -0.28 10.81
C THR A 105 8.97 -1.51 10.06
N LEU A 106 8.18 -2.04 9.14
CA LEU A 106 8.58 -3.19 8.31
C LEU A 106 9.82 -2.87 7.48
N ALA A 107 9.88 -1.68 6.88
CA ALA A 107 11.04 -1.25 6.09
C ALA A 107 12.31 -1.19 6.97
N ARG A 108 12.20 -0.69 8.19
CA ARG A 108 13.33 -0.65 9.13
C ARG A 108 13.78 -2.05 9.55
N GLN A 109 12.83 -2.93 9.82
CA GLN A 109 13.14 -4.32 10.20
C GLN A 109 13.86 -5.08 9.10
N THR A 110 13.55 -4.78 7.85
CA THR A 110 14.19 -5.38 6.68
C THR A 110 15.41 -4.59 6.18
N ARG A 111 15.82 -3.55 6.92
CA ARG A 111 17.02 -2.74 6.67
C ARG A 111 16.96 -1.98 5.34
N CYS A 112 15.78 -1.60 4.90
CA CYS A 112 15.62 -0.76 3.72
C CYS A 112 16.30 0.60 3.92
N TYR A 113 16.95 1.12 2.86
CA TYR A 113 17.53 2.45 2.94
C TYR A 113 16.54 3.55 2.55
N LYS A 114 15.43 3.18 1.89
CA LYS A 114 14.37 4.12 1.55
C LYS A 114 13.04 3.40 1.38
N MET A 115 11.98 4.18 1.50
CA MET A 115 10.63 3.82 1.04
C MET A 115 10.28 4.75 -0.11
N GLN A 116 9.65 4.22 -1.14
CA GLN A 116 9.34 4.97 -2.36
C GLN A 116 7.88 4.74 -2.75
N LEU A 117 7.18 5.80 -3.08
CA LEU A 117 5.83 5.73 -3.62
C LEU A 117 5.65 6.77 -4.73
N LEU A 118 4.68 6.52 -5.59
CA LEU A 118 4.26 7.47 -6.60
C LEU A 118 2.81 7.87 -6.30
N SER A 119 2.51 9.15 -6.48
CA SER A 119 1.16 9.68 -6.36
C SER A 119 0.91 10.60 -7.54
N ARG A 120 -0.33 10.58 -8.07
CA ARG A 120 -0.69 11.47 -9.18
C ARG A 120 -0.48 12.92 -8.76
N SER A 121 0.05 13.73 -9.67
CA SER A 121 0.33 15.14 -9.39
C SER A 121 -0.91 15.95 -9.03
N SER A 122 -2.09 15.51 -9.47
CA SER A 122 -3.36 16.14 -9.13
C SER A 122 -3.88 15.85 -7.71
N ARG A 123 -3.32 14.84 -7.02
CA ARG A 123 -3.78 14.43 -5.68
C ARG A 123 -3.09 15.22 -4.58
N LYS A 124 -3.38 16.52 -4.49
CA LYS A 124 -2.69 17.43 -3.56
C LYS A 124 -2.90 17.09 -2.09
N ALA A 125 -4.08 16.62 -1.71
CA ALA A 125 -4.35 16.22 -0.33
C ALA A 125 -3.51 15.01 0.08
N ALA A 126 -3.33 14.05 -0.85
CA ALA A 126 -2.46 12.90 -0.61
C ALA A 126 -0.99 13.35 -0.47
N HIS A 127 -0.54 14.30 -1.29
CA HIS A 127 0.83 14.83 -1.20
C HIS A 127 1.09 15.46 0.18
N ALA A 128 0.17 16.29 0.67
CA ALA A 128 0.31 16.89 2.00
C ALA A 128 0.36 15.83 3.09
N PHE A 129 -0.45 14.77 2.96
CA PHE A 129 -0.44 13.65 3.87
C PHE A 129 0.91 12.92 3.90
N TYR A 130 1.45 12.57 2.72
CA TYR A 130 2.75 11.90 2.65
C TYR A 130 3.87 12.78 3.19
N GLU A 131 3.87 14.07 2.88
CA GLU A 131 4.85 15.01 3.40
C GLU A 131 4.79 15.11 4.92
N SER A 132 3.60 15.05 5.51
CA SER A 132 3.42 15.06 6.96
C SER A 132 4.05 13.84 7.65
N LEU A 133 4.28 12.77 6.90
CA LEU A 133 4.93 11.54 7.38
C LEU A 133 6.42 11.48 7.08
N GLY A 134 7.00 12.54 6.53
CA GLY A 134 8.43 12.63 6.22
C GLY A 134 8.82 12.25 4.81
N PHE A 135 7.87 11.87 3.96
CA PHE A 135 8.15 11.67 2.54
C PHE A 135 8.45 13.03 1.88
N ARG A 136 9.38 13.05 0.96
CA ARG A 136 9.76 14.25 0.23
C ARG A 136 9.79 13.99 -1.26
N THR A 137 9.42 14.98 -2.05
CA THR A 137 9.45 14.93 -3.52
C THR A 137 10.84 15.31 -4.02
N ILE A 138 11.82 14.45 -3.77
CA ILE A 138 13.22 14.69 -4.16
C ILE A 138 13.61 13.92 -5.44
N ALA A 139 12.64 13.22 -6.04
CA ALA A 139 12.82 12.47 -7.27
C ALA A 139 11.58 12.64 -8.14
N GLN A 140 11.75 12.55 -9.44
CA GLN A 140 10.64 12.66 -10.39
C GLN A 140 10.32 11.28 -10.93
N GLY A 141 9.04 10.89 -10.86
CA GLY A 141 8.57 9.65 -11.43
C GLY A 141 8.14 9.79 -12.87
N TYR A 142 8.44 8.79 -13.68
CA TYR A 142 7.99 8.71 -15.07
C TYR A 142 7.17 7.44 -15.23
N ARG A 143 6.06 7.52 -15.96
CA ARG A 143 5.22 6.37 -16.28
C ARG A 143 5.03 6.28 -17.78
N LEU A 144 5.11 5.05 -18.28
CA LEU A 144 4.71 4.73 -19.64
C LEU A 144 3.66 3.61 -19.54
N TYR A 145 2.41 3.92 -19.86
CA TYR A 145 1.37 2.89 -19.95
C TYR A 145 1.57 2.10 -21.24
N LEU A 146 1.36 0.78 -21.18
CA LEU A 146 1.66 -0.12 -22.28
C LEU A 146 0.44 -0.48 -23.14
N ASP A 147 -0.75 0.01 -22.77
CA ASP A 147 -2.01 -0.19 -23.49
C ASP A 147 -2.76 1.12 -23.71
#